data_160fb09267610ef838139c2c6d5173d5
#
_entry.id   160fb09267610ef838139c2c6d5173d5
#
_cell.length_a   1.000
_cell.length_b   1.000
_cell.length_c   1.000
_cell.angle_alpha   90.00
_cell.angle_beta   90.00
_cell.angle_gamma   90.00
#
_symmetry.space_group_name_H-M   'P 1'
#
loop_
_entity.id
_entity.type
_entity.pdbx_description
1 polymer ?
#
loop_
_entity_poly.entity_id
_entity_poly.type
_entity_poly.pdbx_seq_one_letter_code
_entity_poly.pdbx_strand_id
1 'polypeptide(L)'
;MKAGCQVLWKLDGAKAEPTRNHGMQPWLAALPLLLLTACASAPTKSGFLSSYEGMAPRTDTVRAKVVERRDEAKLAEVRQVAIEPTVYMNPGDWMTPGERRLILREIDAQLCFELSERFDIKPEATHRVRVGITRVAPTGRAASVASAAAGFFIPGPIGLRAPGTLGALSVEAEMVEGDEQIVAVSWSRDATAIGTDNPSLSRVGDALQFAEPFADAVAATMTPVGLKSREIPKPDPCARFGPRFRPEGWAAKFATGLYVPEMSGAQEKEAQPES
;
A
#
# COMPACT_ATOMS: atom_id res chain seq x y z
N MET A 1 -25.96 0.80 -11.19
CA MET A 1 -26.82 0.84 -10.00
C MET A 1 -26.09 1.60 -8.92
N LYS A 2 -26.60 2.78 -8.52
CA LYS A 2 -25.99 3.65 -7.52
C LYS A 2 -26.42 3.15 -6.13
N ALA A 3 -25.53 2.57 -5.36
CA ALA A 3 -25.78 2.25 -3.95
C ALA A 3 -25.41 3.49 -3.13
N GLY A 4 -26.42 4.28 -2.74
CA GLY A 4 -26.25 5.41 -1.84
C GLY A 4 -26.18 4.92 -0.41
N CYS A 5 -25.16 5.38 0.30
CA CYS A 5 -25.05 5.22 1.75
C CYS A 5 -26.02 6.21 2.41
N GLN A 6 -27.22 5.73 2.78
CA GLN A 6 -28.17 6.55 3.57
C GLN A 6 -28.00 6.20 5.05
N VAL A 7 -27.46 7.13 5.81
CA VAL A 7 -27.49 7.10 7.27
C VAL A 7 -28.74 7.88 7.73
N LEU A 8 -29.75 7.14 8.19
CA LEU A 8 -30.94 7.74 8.82
C LEU A 8 -30.62 8.14 10.24
N TRP A 9 -30.58 9.45 10.50
CA TRP A 9 -30.63 9.99 11.86
C TRP A 9 -32.10 10.34 12.18
N LYS A 10 -32.70 9.57 13.10
CA LYS A 10 -33.95 9.93 13.74
C LYS A 10 -33.62 10.87 14.91
N LEU A 11 -33.96 12.13 14.79
CA LEU A 11 -33.92 13.09 15.89
C LEU A 11 -35.31 13.08 16.55
N ASP A 12 -35.44 12.44 17.69
CA ASP A 12 -36.60 12.59 18.55
C ASP A 12 -36.51 13.92 19.30
N GLY A 13 -37.61 14.68 19.21
CA GLY A 13 -37.70 16.02 19.73
C GLY A 13 -37.74 16.08 21.26
N ALA A 14 -36.78 16.81 21.84
CA ALA A 14 -36.86 17.25 23.22
C ALA A 14 -37.29 18.72 23.24
N LYS A 15 -38.44 19.00 23.85
CA LYS A 15 -38.91 20.33 24.15
C LYS A 15 -38.04 20.93 25.27
N ALA A 16 -37.38 22.06 25.04
CA ALA A 16 -36.70 22.82 26.05
C ALA A 16 -37.53 24.07 26.42
N GLU A 17 -37.86 24.22 27.67
CA GLU A 17 -38.42 25.45 28.24
C GLU A 17 -37.36 26.54 28.42
N PRO A 18 -37.70 27.83 28.33
CA PRO A 18 -36.77 28.92 28.44
C PRO A 18 -36.59 29.35 29.87
N THR A 19 -35.45 29.10 30.48
CA THR A 19 -35.03 29.83 31.71
C THR A 19 -34.09 30.97 31.34
N ARG A 20 -34.54 32.16 31.67
CA ARG A 20 -33.87 33.45 31.54
C ARG A 20 -32.79 33.54 32.64
N ASN A 21 -31.50 33.64 32.28
CA ASN A 21 -30.49 34.19 33.16
C ASN A 21 -29.39 34.93 32.38
N HIS A 22 -29.18 36.19 32.77
CA HIS A 22 -28.15 37.08 32.27
C HIS A 22 -26.77 36.64 32.82
N GLY A 23 -25.79 36.50 31.96
CA GLY A 23 -24.41 36.28 32.34
C GLY A 23 -23.55 35.97 31.11
N MET A 24 -22.65 36.88 30.82
CA MET A 24 -21.50 36.85 29.91
C MET A 24 -21.36 35.58 29.05
N GLN A 25 -21.63 35.74 27.78
CA GLN A 25 -21.50 34.72 26.77
C GLN A 25 -20.02 34.61 26.34
N PRO A 26 -19.30 33.49 26.65
CA PRO A 26 -18.13 33.13 25.86
C PRO A 26 -18.65 32.53 24.56
N TRP A 27 -18.29 33.11 23.45
CA TRP A 27 -18.49 32.59 22.13
C TRP A 27 -17.64 31.31 21.97
N LEU A 28 -18.15 30.21 22.47
CA LEU A 28 -17.69 28.90 22.08
C LEU A 28 -18.23 28.64 20.67
N ALA A 29 -17.45 29.04 19.68
CA ALA A 29 -17.63 28.61 18.32
C ALA A 29 -17.56 27.07 18.35
N ALA A 30 -18.71 26.42 18.25
CA ALA A 30 -18.83 25.00 17.96
C ALA A 30 -18.24 24.79 16.56
N LEU A 31 -16.95 24.46 16.52
CA LEU A 31 -16.30 23.99 15.32
C LEU A 31 -16.97 22.65 14.96
N PRO A 32 -17.69 22.52 13.85
CA PRO A 32 -18.18 21.21 13.42
C PRO A 32 -16.94 20.38 13.09
N LEU A 33 -16.64 19.40 13.94
CA LEU A 33 -15.63 18.38 13.68
C LEU A 33 -16.17 17.54 12.52
N LEU A 34 -15.94 18.00 11.29
CA LEU A 34 -16.13 17.22 10.08
C LEU A 34 -15.16 16.04 10.17
N LEU A 35 -15.62 14.94 10.72
CA LEU A 35 -15.00 13.64 10.62
C LEU A 35 -15.04 13.24 9.12
N LEU A 36 -14.06 13.75 8.37
CA LEU A 36 -13.74 13.24 7.06
C LEU A 36 -13.25 11.80 7.23
N THR A 37 -14.18 10.85 7.27
CA THR A 37 -13.86 9.46 7.11
C THR A 37 -13.30 9.30 5.70
N ALA A 38 -11.97 9.28 5.60
CA ALA A 38 -11.30 8.90 4.37
C ALA A 38 -11.60 7.41 4.14
N CYS A 39 -12.69 7.13 3.43
CA CYS A 39 -12.96 5.79 2.94
C CYS A 39 -11.90 5.49 1.88
N ALA A 40 -10.98 4.56 2.16
CA ALA A 40 -10.08 4.03 1.14
C ALA A 40 -10.93 3.55 -0.05
N SER A 41 -10.55 3.94 -1.27
CA SER A 41 -11.26 3.55 -2.48
C SER A 41 -11.29 2.02 -2.60
N ALA A 42 -12.46 1.44 -2.81
CA ALA A 42 -12.54 -0.01 -3.03
C ALA A 42 -11.75 -0.38 -4.29
N PRO A 43 -11.03 -1.52 -4.29
CA PRO A 43 -10.35 -1.99 -5.49
C PRO A 43 -11.35 -2.13 -6.65
N THR A 44 -11.02 -1.57 -7.80
CA THR A 44 -11.80 -1.71 -9.04
C THR A 44 -11.15 -2.76 -9.91
N LYS A 45 -11.98 -3.59 -10.57
CA LYS A 45 -11.49 -4.58 -11.54
C LYS A 45 -10.85 -3.86 -12.71
N SER A 46 -9.55 -4.09 -12.95
CA SER A 46 -8.81 -3.46 -14.04
C SER A 46 -8.83 -4.27 -15.34
N GLY A 47 -9.13 -5.55 -15.24
CA GLY A 47 -8.99 -6.53 -16.32
C GLY A 47 -7.60 -7.19 -16.37
N PHE A 48 -6.74 -6.95 -15.37
CA PHE A 48 -5.42 -7.59 -15.29
C PHE A 48 -5.49 -9.05 -14.87
N LEU A 49 -6.32 -9.38 -13.86
CA LEU A 49 -6.44 -10.74 -13.37
C LEU A 49 -7.13 -11.64 -14.39
N SER A 50 -6.69 -12.89 -14.50
CA SER A 50 -7.29 -13.91 -15.36
C SER A 50 -8.76 -14.16 -15.02
N SER A 51 -9.13 -14.06 -13.72
CA SER A 51 -10.51 -14.16 -13.24
C SER A 51 -10.71 -13.35 -11.97
N TYR A 52 -11.92 -12.77 -11.82
CA TYR A 52 -12.39 -12.09 -10.60
C TYR A 52 -13.50 -12.87 -9.91
N GLU A 53 -13.79 -14.08 -10.41
CA GLU A 53 -14.86 -14.91 -9.86
C GLU A 53 -14.47 -15.45 -8.49
N GLY A 54 -15.42 -15.45 -7.55
CA GLY A 54 -15.22 -15.98 -6.20
C GLY A 54 -14.30 -15.15 -5.29
N MET A 55 -13.82 -13.98 -5.74
CA MET A 55 -13.05 -13.08 -4.87
C MET A 55 -13.94 -12.49 -3.77
N ALA A 56 -13.46 -12.49 -2.53
CA ALA A 56 -14.14 -11.95 -1.37
C ALA A 56 -13.29 -10.93 -0.60
N PRO A 57 -13.91 -9.91 0.04
CA PRO A 57 -13.17 -8.95 0.85
C PRO A 57 -12.55 -9.60 2.09
N ARG A 58 -11.30 -9.25 2.41
CA ARG A 58 -10.68 -9.55 3.71
C ARG A 58 -11.20 -8.57 4.76
N THR A 59 -11.46 -9.08 5.95
CA THR A 59 -11.99 -8.28 7.07
C THR A 59 -10.95 -7.90 8.10
N ASP A 60 -9.78 -8.50 8.07
CA ASP A 60 -8.67 -8.30 9.00
C ASP A 60 -7.69 -7.18 8.61
N THR A 61 -8.00 -6.42 7.56
CA THR A 61 -7.16 -5.33 7.07
C THR A 61 -7.60 -3.98 7.63
N VAL A 62 -6.67 -3.25 8.27
CA VAL A 62 -6.99 -1.97 8.96
C VAL A 62 -6.86 -0.77 8.02
N ARG A 63 -5.88 -0.77 7.11
CA ARG A 63 -5.52 0.41 6.30
C ARG A 63 -5.64 0.19 4.80
N ALA A 64 -5.51 -1.05 4.36
CA ALA A 64 -5.69 -1.44 2.98
C ALA A 64 -7.04 -2.10 2.79
N LYS A 65 -7.60 -2.02 1.59
CA LYS A 65 -8.71 -2.84 1.16
C LYS A 65 -8.16 -3.97 0.31
N VAL A 66 -8.46 -5.19 0.70
CA VAL A 66 -8.02 -6.39 0.02
C VAL A 66 -9.25 -7.20 -0.36
N VAL A 67 -9.32 -7.61 -1.62
CA VAL A 67 -10.29 -8.57 -2.13
C VAL A 67 -9.48 -9.72 -2.71
N GLU A 68 -9.74 -10.93 -2.28
CA GLU A 68 -8.90 -12.06 -2.64
C GLU A 68 -9.68 -13.35 -2.87
N ARG A 69 -9.05 -14.26 -3.59
CA ARG A 69 -9.43 -15.66 -3.73
C ARG A 69 -8.19 -16.52 -3.69
N ARG A 70 -8.27 -17.68 -3.06
CA ARG A 70 -7.18 -18.65 -3.04
C ARG A 70 -7.72 -20.08 -3.11
N ASP A 71 -7.05 -20.93 -3.86
CA ASP A 71 -7.27 -22.37 -3.85
C ASP A 71 -6.25 -22.99 -2.89
N GLU A 72 -6.71 -23.33 -1.69
CA GLU A 72 -5.84 -23.81 -0.62
C GLU A 72 -5.20 -25.17 -0.94
N ALA A 73 -5.93 -26.04 -1.65
CA ALA A 73 -5.44 -27.37 -2.01
C ALA A 73 -4.25 -27.28 -2.99
N LYS A 74 -4.40 -26.49 -4.04
CA LYS A 74 -3.32 -26.24 -5.02
C LYS A 74 -2.16 -25.48 -4.41
N LEU A 75 -2.48 -24.46 -3.62
CA LEU A 75 -1.47 -23.64 -2.96
C LEU A 75 -0.57 -24.48 -2.05
N ALA A 76 -1.12 -25.51 -1.39
CA ALA A 76 -0.34 -26.43 -0.55
C ALA A 76 0.71 -27.24 -1.32
N GLU A 77 0.59 -27.34 -2.63
CA GLU A 77 1.55 -28.05 -3.50
C GLU A 77 2.68 -27.16 -4.01
N VAL A 78 2.51 -25.83 -3.96
CA VAL A 78 3.49 -24.86 -4.45
C VAL A 78 4.76 -24.88 -3.61
N ARG A 79 5.92 -25.02 -4.27
CA ARG A 79 7.24 -24.97 -3.64
C ARG A 79 8.15 -23.92 -4.29
N GLN A 80 7.94 -23.68 -5.58
CA GLN A 80 8.75 -22.77 -6.39
C GLN A 80 7.85 -21.82 -7.15
N VAL A 81 8.30 -20.58 -7.31
CA VAL A 81 7.57 -19.56 -8.06
C VAL A 81 8.51 -18.77 -8.96
N ALA A 82 8.02 -18.41 -10.15
CA ALA A 82 8.62 -17.42 -11.02
C ALA A 82 7.89 -16.08 -10.80
N ILE A 83 8.62 -15.01 -10.51
CA ILE A 83 8.06 -13.66 -10.38
C ILE A 83 8.27 -12.95 -11.71
N GLU A 84 7.18 -12.61 -12.39
CA GLU A 84 7.23 -11.81 -13.61
C GLU A 84 7.44 -10.32 -13.26
N PRO A 85 8.11 -9.55 -14.12
CA PRO A 85 8.22 -8.11 -13.93
C PRO A 85 6.84 -7.45 -13.80
N THR A 86 6.67 -6.60 -12.79
CA THR A 86 5.42 -5.85 -12.57
C THR A 86 5.12 -4.96 -13.78
N VAL A 87 3.86 -4.94 -14.21
CA VAL A 87 3.39 -4.08 -15.29
C VAL A 87 2.59 -2.89 -14.76
N TYR A 88 2.61 -1.79 -15.50
CA TYR A 88 1.80 -0.61 -15.20
C TYR A 88 0.64 -0.52 -16.19
N MET A 89 -0.60 -0.62 -15.67
CA MET A 89 -1.81 -0.74 -16.49
C MET A 89 -2.29 0.58 -17.09
N ASN A 90 -1.75 1.71 -16.67
CA ASN A 90 -2.23 3.04 -17.06
C ASN A 90 -1.08 3.93 -17.62
N PRO A 91 -0.50 3.60 -18.78
CA PRO A 91 0.74 4.21 -19.27
C PRO A 91 0.65 5.70 -19.62
N GLY A 92 -0.56 6.24 -19.77
CA GLY A 92 -0.80 7.65 -20.19
C GLY A 92 -1.05 8.62 -19.05
N ASP A 93 -0.67 8.27 -17.80
CA ASP A 93 -0.93 9.12 -16.64
C ASP A 93 0.13 10.23 -16.41
N TRP A 94 -0.01 10.90 -15.26
CA TRP A 94 0.79 12.05 -14.82
C TRP A 94 2.25 11.72 -14.46
N MET A 95 2.64 10.44 -14.32
CA MET A 95 3.98 10.03 -13.89
C MET A 95 5.01 10.16 -15.00
N THR A 96 6.21 10.63 -14.64
CA THR A 96 7.37 10.56 -15.51
C THR A 96 7.83 9.09 -15.69
N PRO A 97 8.57 8.79 -16.78
CA PRO A 97 9.15 7.46 -16.94
C PRO A 97 10.07 7.05 -15.78
N GLY A 98 10.77 7.99 -15.16
CA GLY A 98 11.62 7.75 -14.00
C GLY A 98 10.80 7.35 -12.75
N GLU A 99 9.75 8.12 -12.44
CA GLU A 99 8.85 7.81 -11.32
C GLU A 99 8.19 6.44 -11.49
N ARG A 100 7.79 6.11 -12.72
CA ARG A 100 7.20 4.80 -13.04
C ARG A 100 8.19 3.67 -12.80
N ARG A 101 9.44 3.80 -13.28
CA ARG A 101 10.50 2.79 -13.03
C ARG A 101 10.76 2.58 -11.54
N LEU A 102 10.77 3.66 -10.74
CA LEU A 102 10.95 3.56 -9.29
C LEU A 102 9.86 2.71 -8.63
N ILE A 103 8.59 2.94 -8.96
CA ILE A 103 7.48 2.18 -8.36
C ILE A 103 7.52 0.72 -8.81
N LEU A 104 7.68 0.45 -10.12
CA LEU A 104 7.74 -0.91 -10.64
C LEU A 104 8.85 -1.70 -9.95
N ARG A 105 10.04 -1.10 -9.85
CA ARG A 105 11.18 -1.72 -9.20
C ARG A 105 10.96 -1.97 -7.71
N GLU A 106 10.35 -1.02 -7.00
CA GLU A 106 10.06 -1.18 -5.57
C GLU A 106 9.06 -2.32 -5.34
N ILE A 107 8.01 -2.42 -6.16
CA ILE A 107 7.05 -3.53 -6.10
C ILE A 107 7.75 -4.87 -6.37
N ASP A 108 8.58 -4.96 -7.42
CA ASP A 108 9.34 -6.17 -7.75
C ASP A 108 10.28 -6.58 -6.62
N ALA A 109 10.94 -5.61 -5.99
CA ALA A 109 11.86 -5.86 -4.88
C ALA A 109 11.13 -6.41 -3.65
N GLN A 110 10.07 -5.75 -3.22
CA GLN A 110 9.32 -6.14 -2.04
C GLN A 110 8.65 -7.50 -2.23
N LEU A 111 8.06 -7.76 -3.41
CA LEU A 111 7.52 -9.09 -3.74
C LEU A 111 8.60 -10.19 -3.70
N CYS A 112 9.77 -9.92 -4.28
CA CYS A 112 10.87 -10.87 -4.24
C CYS A 112 11.29 -11.14 -2.78
N PHE A 113 11.41 -10.11 -1.96
CA PHE A 113 11.80 -10.25 -0.55
C PHE A 113 10.78 -11.12 0.21
N GLU A 114 9.51 -10.81 0.12
CA GLU A 114 8.46 -11.52 0.82
C GLU A 114 8.26 -12.96 0.33
N LEU A 115 8.24 -13.18 -0.99
CA LEU A 115 8.01 -14.50 -1.54
C LEU A 115 9.21 -15.43 -1.36
N SER A 116 10.45 -14.92 -1.36
CA SER A 116 11.64 -15.77 -1.18
C SER A 116 11.80 -16.33 0.23
N GLU A 117 11.11 -15.75 1.20
CA GLU A 117 11.00 -16.31 2.55
C GLU A 117 10.01 -17.47 2.65
N ARG A 118 9.29 -17.76 1.59
CA ARG A 118 8.22 -18.78 1.55
C ARG A 118 8.44 -19.81 0.46
N PHE A 119 8.93 -19.36 -0.71
CA PHE A 119 9.09 -20.17 -1.91
C PHE A 119 10.51 -20.08 -2.47
N ASP A 120 10.94 -21.09 -3.21
CA ASP A 120 12.14 -21.00 -4.05
C ASP A 120 11.83 -20.12 -5.27
N ILE A 121 12.56 -19.03 -5.42
CA ILE A 121 12.41 -18.15 -6.59
C ILE A 121 13.22 -18.73 -7.74
N LYS A 122 12.53 -19.18 -8.78
CA LYS A 122 13.11 -19.80 -9.97
C LYS A 122 12.47 -19.24 -11.22
N PRO A 123 13.23 -18.67 -12.18
CA PRO A 123 12.66 -18.15 -13.42
C PRO A 123 11.88 -19.19 -14.24
N GLU A 124 12.29 -20.46 -14.13
CA GLU A 124 11.70 -21.60 -14.85
C GLU A 124 10.54 -22.29 -14.10
N ALA A 125 10.15 -21.79 -12.92
CA ALA A 125 9.04 -22.39 -12.16
C ALA A 125 7.72 -22.34 -12.95
N THR A 126 6.92 -23.40 -12.81
CA THR A 126 5.60 -23.51 -13.46
C THR A 126 4.56 -22.56 -12.85
N HIS A 127 4.69 -22.31 -11.54
CA HIS A 127 3.84 -21.34 -10.84
C HIS A 127 4.40 -19.94 -11.05
N ARG A 128 3.61 -19.07 -11.68
CA ARG A 128 4.02 -17.71 -12.06
C ARG A 128 3.24 -16.68 -11.24
N VAL A 129 3.96 -15.78 -10.64
CA VAL A 129 3.36 -14.62 -9.95
C VAL A 129 3.38 -13.43 -10.89
N ARG A 130 2.21 -12.88 -11.20
CA ARG A 130 1.99 -11.73 -12.08
C ARG A 130 1.42 -10.58 -11.28
N VAL A 131 1.88 -9.37 -11.56
CA VAL A 131 1.47 -8.17 -10.83
C VAL A 131 1.24 -7.00 -11.77
N GLY A 132 0.12 -6.31 -11.58
CA GLY A 132 -0.25 -5.12 -12.34
C GLY A 132 -0.62 -3.95 -11.42
N ILE A 133 0.10 -2.83 -11.56
CA ILE A 133 -0.28 -1.57 -10.87
C ILE A 133 -1.43 -0.95 -11.65
N THR A 134 -2.58 -0.80 -10.99
CA THR A 134 -3.82 -0.34 -11.62
C THR A 134 -4.11 1.14 -11.35
N ARG A 135 -3.56 1.69 -10.26
CA ARG A 135 -3.72 3.11 -9.91
C ARG A 135 -2.57 3.60 -9.04
N VAL A 136 -2.08 4.79 -9.36
CA VAL A 136 -1.23 5.59 -8.49
C VAL A 136 -1.82 6.99 -8.40
N ALA A 137 -2.01 7.51 -7.18
CA ALA A 137 -2.37 8.90 -6.96
C ALA A 137 -1.16 9.68 -6.43
N PRO A 138 -0.97 10.93 -6.86
CA PRO A 138 0.21 11.71 -6.48
C PRO A 138 0.22 12.12 -5.02
N THR A 139 1.39 12.06 -4.39
CA THR A 139 1.69 12.66 -3.09
C THR A 139 1.91 14.17 -3.26
N GLY A 140 1.24 14.98 -2.46
CA GLY A 140 1.39 16.44 -2.51
C GLY A 140 2.64 16.93 -1.78
N ARG A 141 3.57 17.52 -2.52
CA ARG A 141 4.89 17.97 -2.01
C ARG A 141 4.79 19.11 -1.00
N ALA A 142 4.06 20.18 -1.35
CA ALA A 142 4.01 21.39 -0.53
C ALA A 142 3.49 21.12 0.89
N ALA A 143 2.44 20.33 0.99
CA ALA A 143 1.90 19.97 2.28
C ALA A 143 2.67 18.86 3.01
N SER A 144 3.51 18.09 2.31
CA SER A 144 4.45 17.18 2.96
C SER A 144 5.49 17.94 3.80
N VAL A 145 5.99 19.09 3.30
CA VAL A 145 6.88 19.97 4.07
C VAL A 145 6.19 20.52 5.32
N ALA A 146 4.96 21.02 5.17
CA ALA A 146 4.18 21.53 6.30
C ALA A 146 3.87 20.43 7.33
N SER A 147 3.57 19.22 6.86
CA SER A 147 3.32 18.05 7.71
C SER A 147 4.57 17.60 8.47
N ALA A 148 5.74 17.58 7.83
CA ALA A 148 7.01 17.25 8.48
C ALA A 148 7.36 18.29 9.57
N ALA A 149 7.18 19.58 9.28
CA ALA A 149 7.39 20.64 10.27
C ALA A 149 6.44 20.52 11.47
N ALA A 150 5.16 20.22 11.24
CA ALA A 150 4.19 20.00 12.30
C ALA A 150 4.52 18.76 13.16
N GLY A 151 5.03 17.70 12.55
CA GLY A 151 5.43 16.46 13.23
C GLY A 151 6.56 16.65 14.25
N PHE A 152 7.41 17.66 14.08
CA PHE A 152 8.44 18.01 15.07
C PHE A 152 7.85 18.48 16.41
N PHE A 153 6.64 19.02 16.40
CA PHE A 153 5.96 19.52 17.60
C PHE A 153 4.99 18.52 18.23
N ILE A 154 4.74 17.39 17.58
CA ILE A 154 3.84 16.36 18.07
C ILE A 154 4.65 15.11 18.41
N PRO A 155 4.95 14.86 19.68
CA PRO A 155 5.70 13.66 20.07
C PRO A 155 4.85 12.41 19.84
N GLY A 156 5.41 11.44 19.11
CA GLY A 156 4.78 10.13 18.90
C GLY A 156 4.88 9.60 17.46
N PRO A 157 4.50 8.35 17.23
CA PRO A 157 4.57 7.72 15.91
C PRO A 157 3.45 8.14 14.95
N ILE A 158 2.53 9.00 15.40
CA ILE A 158 1.37 9.45 14.62
C ILE A 158 1.66 10.82 14.01
N GLY A 159 1.73 10.88 12.68
CA GLY A 159 1.88 12.12 11.91
C GLY A 159 0.53 12.69 11.47
N LEU A 160 0.47 14.03 11.37
CA LEU A 160 -0.62 14.74 10.71
C LEU A 160 -0.22 15.11 9.29
N ARG A 161 -1.12 14.88 8.32
CA ARG A 161 -0.93 15.23 6.93
C ARG A 161 -2.07 16.13 6.45
N ALA A 162 -1.73 17.15 5.68
CA ALA A 162 -2.73 18.07 5.14
C ALA A 162 -3.64 17.36 4.14
N PRO A 163 -4.96 17.59 4.18
CA PRO A 163 -5.90 17.09 3.17
C PRO A 163 -5.49 17.54 1.76
N GLY A 164 -5.76 16.69 0.74
CA GLY A 164 -5.40 16.96 -0.66
C GLY A 164 -3.97 16.62 -1.04
N THR A 165 -3.18 16.01 -0.11
CA THR A 165 -1.79 15.62 -0.33
C THR A 165 -1.56 14.12 -0.20
N LEU A 166 -2.64 13.39 -0.15
CA LEU A 166 -2.69 11.98 0.16
C LEU A 166 -2.58 11.18 -1.14
N GLY A 167 -1.46 10.53 -1.34
CA GLY A 167 -1.26 9.62 -2.46
C GLY A 167 -1.98 8.29 -2.26
N ALA A 168 -1.98 7.46 -3.29
CA ALA A 168 -2.58 6.15 -3.25
C ALA A 168 -1.84 5.15 -4.13
N LEU A 169 -2.04 3.87 -3.82
CA LEU A 169 -1.59 2.75 -4.64
C LEU A 169 -2.72 1.71 -4.72
N SER A 170 -2.99 1.23 -5.95
CA SER A 170 -3.84 0.05 -6.16
C SER A 170 -3.10 -0.91 -7.08
N VAL A 171 -3.11 -2.18 -6.72
CA VAL A 171 -2.35 -3.24 -7.39
C VAL A 171 -3.20 -4.51 -7.44
N GLU A 172 -3.12 -5.22 -8.54
CA GLU A 172 -3.66 -6.57 -8.67
C GLU A 172 -2.51 -7.56 -8.83
N ALA A 173 -2.63 -8.71 -8.19
CA ALA A 173 -1.66 -9.79 -8.25
C ALA A 173 -2.36 -11.14 -8.37
N GLU A 174 -1.76 -12.08 -9.10
CA GLU A 174 -2.24 -13.44 -9.20
C GLU A 174 -1.09 -14.44 -9.25
N MET A 175 -1.36 -15.65 -8.78
CA MET A 175 -0.52 -16.81 -9.00
C MET A 175 -1.25 -17.74 -9.96
N VAL A 176 -0.59 -18.13 -11.05
CA VAL A 176 -1.14 -19.02 -12.08
C VAL A 176 -0.22 -20.21 -12.31
N GLU A 177 -0.80 -21.34 -12.71
CA GLU A 177 -0.11 -22.50 -13.29
C GLU A 177 -0.70 -22.76 -14.68
N GLY A 178 0.09 -22.51 -15.73
CA GLY A 178 -0.45 -22.45 -17.09
C GLY A 178 -1.55 -21.40 -17.20
N ASP A 179 -2.77 -21.82 -17.58
CA ASP A 179 -3.96 -20.96 -17.68
C ASP A 179 -4.81 -20.95 -16.40
N GLU A 180 -4.43 -21.71 -15.39
CA GLU A 180 -5.21 -21.86 -14.18
C GLU A 180 -4.77 -20.87 -13.10
N GLN A 181 -5.73 -20.06 -12.61
CA GLN A 181 -5.51 -19.11 -11.51
C GLN A 181 -5.67 -19.80 -10.15
N ILE A 182 -4.57 -19.87 -9.38
CA ILE A 182 -4.52 -20.46 -8.04
C ILE A 182 -4.88 -19.41 -6.97
N VAL A 183 -4.32 -18.20 -7.10
CA VAL A 183 -4.56 -17.09 -6.20
C VAL A 183 -4.85 -15.83 -7.00
N ALA A 184 -5.78 -15.02 -6.51
CA ALA A 184 -6.06 -13.68 -7.01
C ALA A 184 -6.15 -12.69 -5.84
N VAL A 185 -5.52 -11.54 -5.98
CA VAL A 185 -5.51 -10.46 -4.99
C VAL A 185 -5.75 -9.14 -5.70
N SER A 186 -6.70 -8.36 -5.22
CA SER A 186 -6.84 -6.94 -5.56
C SER A 186 -6.68 -6.13 -4.29
N TRP A 187 -5.66 -5.29 -4.25
CA TRP A 187 -5.24 -4.53 -3.09
C TRP A 187 -5.26 -3.05 -3.38
N SER A 188 -5.73 -2.24 -2.43
CA SER A 188 -5.67 -0.78 -2.52
C SER A 188 -5.47 -0.12 -1.17
N ARG A 189 -4.70 0.97 -1.15
CA ARG A 189 -4.48 1.82 0.00
C ARG A 189 -4.39 3.27 -0.42
N ASP A 190 -5.10 4.12 0.31
CA ASP A 190 -4.96 5.57 0.24
C ASP A 190 -4.24 6.05 1.51
N ALA A 191 -3.34 7.03 1.37
CA ALA A 191 -2.73 7.69 2.51
C ALA A 191 -3.81 8.41 3.33
N THR A 192 -3.60 8.50 4.65
CA THR A 192 -4.56 9.11 5.56
C THR A 192 -4.03 10.42 6.14
N ALA A 193 -4.93 11.34 6.48
CA ALA A 193 -4.56 12.61 7.12
C ALA A 193 -3.94 12.43 8.50
N ILE A 194 -4.29 11.34 9.19
CA ILE A 194 -3.74 10.95 10.49
C ILE A 194 -3.24 9.50 10.35
N GLY A 195 -1.98 9.26 10.62
CA GLY A 195 -1.43 7.91 10.49
C GLY A 195 0.08 7.83 10.68
N THR A 196 0.63 6.67 10.34
CA THR A 196 2.06 6.38 10.45
C THR A 196 2.81 6.54 9.13
N ASP A 197 2.10 6.90 8.03
CA ASP A 197 2.72 7.12 6.73
C ASP A 197 3.47 8.45 6.77
N ASN A 198 4.73 8.44 6.30
CA ASN A 198 5.56 9.63 6.38
C ASN A 198 5.31 10.55 5.19
N PRO A 199 5.31 11.87 5.43
CA PRO A 199 5.35 12.82 4.34
C PRO A 199 6.54 12.55 3.41
N SER A 200 6.39 12.83 2.10
CA SER A 200 7.48 12.68 1.14
C SER A 200 7.51 13.87 0.18
N LEU A 201 8.71 14.24 -0.25
CA LEU A 201 8.93 15.22 -1.32
C LEU A 201 8.79 14.60 -2.70
N SER A 202 8.77 13.28 -2.80
CA SER A 202 8.50 12.56 -4.04
C SER A 202 7.00 12.53 -4.32
N ARG A 203 6.60 12.81 -5.56
CA ARG A 203 5.19 12.70 -5.99
C ARG A 203 4.65 11.27 -5.93
N VAL A 204 5.55 10.28 -5.94
CA VAL A 204 5.23 8.86 -5.82
C VAL A 204 5.56 8.30 -4.43
N GLY A 205 5.85 9.16 -3.46
CA GLY A 205 6.35 8.77 -2.15
C GLY A 205 5.40 7.87 -1.35
N ASP A 206 4.09 8.13 -1.40
CA ASP A 206 3.11 7.27 -0.73
C ASP A 206 3.03 5.90 -1.42
N ALA A 207 2.99 5.86 -2.75
CA ALA A 207 2.95 4.61 -3.48
C ALA A 207 4.18 3.73 -3.20
N LEU A 208 5.37 4.33 -3.09
CA LEU A 208 6.60 3.62 -2.72
C LEU A 208 6.56 3.06 -1.29
N GLN A 209 6.02 3.84 -0.34
CA GLN A 209 5.83 3.36 1.04
C GLN A 209 4.77 2.24 1.14
N PHE A 210 3.86 2.14 0.17
CA PHE A 210 2.82 1.12 0.16
C PHE A 210 3.25 -0.17 -0.54
N ALA A 211 4.41 -0.20 -1.18
CA ALA A 211 4.93 -1.39 -1.85
C ALA A 211 5.20 -2.55 -0.87
N GLU A 212 5.80 -2.28 0.29
CA GLU A 212 6.05 -3.28 1.32
C GLU A 212 4.73 -3.84 1.89
N PRO A 213 3.77 -3.05 2.41
CA PRO A 213 2.49 -3.58 2.89
C PRO A 213 1.68 -4.31 1.81
N PHE A 214 1.82 -3.93 0.54
CA PHE A 214 1.22 -4.66 -0.56
C PHE A 214 1.86 -6.04 -0.72
N ALA A 215 3.20 -6.10 -0.81
CA ALA A 215 3.93 -7.35 -0.99
C ALA A 215 3.69 -8.32 0.18
N ASP A 216 3.66 -7.81 1.41
CA ASP A 216 3.31 -8.58 2.61
C ASP A 216 1.90 -9.18 2.51
N ALA A 217 0.90 -8.37 2.13
CA ALA A 217 -0.47 -8.86 1.95
C ALA A 217 -0.59 -9.93 0.86
N VAL A 218 0.10 -9.74 -0.29
CA VAL A 218 0.13 -10.72 -1.38
C VAL A 218 0.81 -12.00 -0.95
N ALA A 219 1.99 -11.90 -0.33
CA ALA A 219 2.73 -13.06 0.14
C ALA A 219 1.93 -13.84 1.21
N ALA A 220 1.23 -13.15 2.11
CA ALA A 220 0.35 -13.79 3.08
C ALA A 220 -0.79 -14.57 2.41
N THR A 221 -1.43 -13.98 1.37
CA THR A 221 -2.49 -14.66 0.61
C THR A 221 -1.95 -15.84 -0.21
N MET A 222 -0.75 -15.73 -0.76
CA MET A 222 -0.10 -16.78 -1.56
C MET A 222 0.57 -17.86 -0.71
N THR A 223 0.66 -17.70 0.61
CA THR A 223 1.28 -18.66 1.50
C THR A 223 0.26 -19.72 1.95
N PRO A 224 0.53 -21.03 1.77
CA PRO A 224 -0.32 -22.10 2.31
C PRO A 224 -0.50 -21.98 3.83
N VAL A 225 -1.67 -22.36 4.34
CA VAL A 225 -1.91 -22.37 5.80
C VAL A 225 -0.89 -23.26 6.51
N GLY A 226 -0.26 -22.71 7.54
CA GLY A 226 0.73 -23.43 8.36
C GLY A 226 2.16 -23.39 7.82
N LEU A 227 2.40 -22.89 6.63
CA LEU A 227 3.76 -22.66 6.14
C LEU A 227 4.38 -21.46 6.88
N LYS A 228 5.52 -21.67 7.52
CA LYS A 228 6.29 -20.63 8.23
C LYS A 228 7.30 -19.98 7.29
N SER A 229 7.59 -18.70 7.52
CA SER A 229 8.74 -18.06 6.89
C SER A 229 10.02 -18.82 7.22
N ARG A 230 10.91 -18.88 6.25
CA ARG A 230 12.24 -19.49 6.35
C ARG A 230 13.32 -18.41 6.37
N GLU A 231 14.53 -18.80 6.72
CA GLU A 231 15.70 -17.95 6.56
C GLU A 231 15.90 -17.61 5.06
N ILE A 232 16.42 -16.41 4.82
CA ILE A 232 16.75 -15.95 3.47
C ILE A 232 17.72 -16.90 2.82
N PRO A 233 17.41 -17.45 1.64
CA PRO A 233 18.30 -18.36 0.92
C PRO A 233 19.67 -17.73 0.62
N LYS A 234 20.69 -18.55 0.56
CA LYS A 234 22.04 -18.13 0.16
C LYS A 234 22.47 -18.91 -1.07
N PRO A 235 22.76 -18.23 -2.22
CA PRO A 235 22.70 -16.78 -2.42
C PRO A 235 21.27 -16.24 -2.37
N ASP A 236 21.11 -14.96 -1.96
CA ASP A 236 19.81 -14.29 -1.96
C ASP A 236 19.31 -14.09 -3.40
N PRO A 237 18.18 -14.68 -3.80
CA PRO A 237 17.63 -14.55 -5.15
C PRO A 237 17.23 -13.11 -5.48
N CYS A 238 17.05 -12.26 -4.47
CA CYS A 238 16.64 -10.87 -4.61
C CYS A 238 17.80 -9.87 -4.57
N ALA A 239 19.07 -10.35 -4.51
CA ALA A 239 20.25 -9.50 -4.36
C ALA A 239 20.39 -8.38 -5.42
N ARG A 240 19.78 -8.56 -6.60
CA ARG A 240 19.72 -7.55 -7.67
C ARG A 240 19.02 -6.25 -7.26
N PHE A 241 18.19 -6.27 -6.22
CA PHE A 241 17.45 -5.11 -5.71
C PHE A 241 18.18 -4.39 -4.57
N GLY A 242 19.40 -4.81 -4.24
CA GLY A 242 20.16 -4.30 -3.11
C GLY A 242 19.78 -4.95 -1.78
N PRO A 243 20.26 -4.39 -0.66
CA PRO A 243 20.00 -4.95 0.65
C PRO A 243 18.52 -4.78 1.03
N ARG A 244 17.97 -5.80 1.73
CA ARG A 244 16.59 -5.78 2.25
C ARG A 244 16.39 -4.71 3.33
N PHE A 245 17.37 -4.54 4.19
CA PHE A 245 17.39 -3.51 5.22
C PHE A 245 18.31 -2.36 4.81
N ARG A 246 17.81 -1.12 4.90
CA ARG A 246 18.51 0.11 4.53
C ARG A 246 18.51 1.09 5.69
N PRO A 247 19.55 1.02 6.55
CA PRO A 247 19.64 1.84 7.74
C PRO A 247 19.72 3.34 7.43
N GLU A 248 20.30 3.72 6.30
CA GLU A 248 20.38 5.10 5.82
C GLU A 248 19.01 5.73 5.53
N GLY A 249 18.10 4.97 4.95
CA GLY A 249 16.71 5.41 4.72
C GLY A 249 15.95 5.57 6.04
N TRP A 250 16.15 4.65 6.98
CA TRP A 250 15.60 4.76 8.32
C TRP A 250 16.16 5.98 9.08
N ALA A 251 17.47 6.20 9.03
CA ALA A 251 18.12 7.34 9.66
C ALA A 251 17.66 8.67 9.06
N ALA A 252 17.54 8.77 7.74
CA ALA A 252 17.02 9.95 7.06
C ALA A 252 15.58 10.26 7.50
N LYS A 253 14.72 9.23 7.55
CA LYS A 253 13.33 9.35 8.03
C LYS A 253 13.28 9.83 9.47
N PHE A 254 14.11 9.28 10.36
CA PHE A 254 14.16 9.68 11.76
C PHE A 254 14.65 11.12 11.93
N ALA A 255 15.67 11.54 11.17
CA ALA A 255 16.25 12.86 11.26
C ALA A 255 15.38 13.96 10.66
N THR A 256 14.61 13.67 9.60
CA THR A 256 13.86 14.67 8.83
C THR A 256 12.35 14.56 8.94
N GLY A 257 11.83 13.45 9.46
CA GLY A 257 10.40 13.13 9.43
C GLY A 257 9.86 12.84 8.01
N LEU A 258 10.75 12.74 6.99
CA LEU A 258 10.40 12.54 5.59
C LEU A 258 10.82 11.16 5.11
N TYR A 259 9.98 10.57 4.24
CA TYR A 259 10.37 9.43 3.44
C TYR A 259 11.16 9.91 2.21
N VAL A 260 12.39 9.40 2.06
CA VAL A 260 13.32 9.73 0.96
C VAL A 260 13.51 8.48 0.11
N PRO A 261 12.87 8.38 -1.07
CA PRO A 261 12.91 7.18 -1.91
C PRO A 261 14.31 6.75 -2.32
N GLU A 262 15.21 7.69 -2.58
CA GLU A 262 16.58 7.44 -3.01
C GLU A 262 17.41 6.70 -1.94
N MET A 263 17.03 6.84 -0.67
CA MET A 263 17.70 6.20 0.47
C MET A 263 16.92 4.99 0.99
N SER A 264 15.62 4.94 0.75
CA SER A 264 14.72 3.92 1.30
C SER A 264 14.28 2.89 0.26
N GLY A 265 14.20 3.26 -1.02
CA GLY A 265 13.72 2.43 -2.12
C GLY A 265 14.74 1.45 -2.68
N ALA A 266 14.28 0.49 -3.50
CA ALA A 266 15.13 -0.49 -4.17
C ALA A 266 16.17 0.17 -5.08
N GLN A 267 17.42 -0.24 -4.93
CA GLN A 267 18.55 0.31 -5.69
C GLN A 267 18.89 -0.59 -6.88
N GLU A 268 19.35 0.00 -7.97
CA GLU A 268 19.96 -0.74 -9.06
C GLU A 268 21.40 -1.07 -8.67
N LYS A 269 21.69 -2.34 -8.49
CA LYS A 269 23.07 -2.75 -8.42
C LYS A 269 23.62 -2.58 -9.83
N GLU A 270 24.45 -1.57 -10.05
CA GLU A 270 25.21 -1.45 -11.29
C GLU A 270 25.90 -2.79 -11.53
N ALA A 271 25.68 -3.36 -12.71
CA ALA A 271 26.40 -4.55 -13.12
C ALA A 271 27.89 -4.16 -13.08
N GLN A 272 28.62 -4.71 -12.12
CA GLN A 272 30.08 -4.59 -12.14
C GLN A 272 30.54 -5.14 -13.48
N PRO A 273 31.32 -4.38 -14.26
CA PRO A 273 31.89 -4.94 -15.46
C PRO A 273 32.75 -6.16 -15.05
N GLU A 274 32.42 -7.31 -15.61
CA GLU A 274 33.25 -8.50 -15.43
C GLU A 274 34.68 -8.15 -15.87
N SER A 275 35.59 -8.18 -14.90
CA SER A 275 37.03 -7.96 -15.10
C SER A 275 37.73 -9.22 -15.58
#